data_04afd4dde7972fa4325c3c5dab72cd2a
#
_entry.id   04afd4dde7972fa4325c3c5dab72cd2a
#
_cell.length_a   1.000
_cell.length_b   1.000
_cell.length_c   1.000
_cell.angle_alpha   90.00
_cell.angle_beta   90.00
_cell.angle_gamma   90.00
#
_symmetry.space_group_name_H-M   'P 1'
#
loop_
_entity.id
_entity.type
_entity.pdbx_description
1 polymer ?
#
loop_
_entity_poly.entity_id
_entity_poly.type
_entity_poly.pdbx_seq_one_letter_code
_entity_poly.pdbx_strand_id
1 'polypeptide(L)'
;MKILVLASRIPFPLEKGDKLRLYHQLRHLAPNHDITLCCLADKPIDEDQTHALSSLVTALHVLPVSGPRRWWRMMGAWLSPLPFQVTWFTDGKAQVALHTLLKEVEPDVVFCQLVRGAEYIKDFHEVPKVLDYMDALSAGMHRRSHMAHGFLGPLKRWAMRTEGNRLARYEARVFEYFDRHVIISRNDRLLIPHRDRDTVDIVPNGVDLQAFGPTNSPAEADMPTLLFTGNMAYEPNVDAAEHLVKDILPLVQTRPVRVVLAGAEPKQRVLDLASAEVEVTGWVDDIATEYHRATLFVAPLRLGTGLQNKVLEAMCSEVPCVLSPHAFSPLGMPSEGHAVVCGDPQSFATAIDQLLSDPSQQHHMAQQAKAQIQKNFSWESHVAGLEQILKDAAQ
;
A
#
# COMPACT_ATOMS: atom_id res chain seq x y z
N MET A 1 1.05 -25.27 10.29
CA MET A 1 -0.42 -25.18 10.43
C MET A 1 -1.06 -24.91 9.08
N LYS A 2 -2.33 -25.25 8.94
CA LYS A 2 -3.11 -24.97 7.73
C LYS A 2 -3.76 -23.58 7.85
N ILE A 3 -3.45 -22.68 6.94
CA ILE A 3 -4.00 -21.31 6.92
C ILE A 3 -4.88 -21.16 5.68
N LEU A 4 -6.15 -20.80 5.85
CA LEU A 4 -6.95 -20.34 4.75
C LEU A 4 -6.88 -18.81 4.70
N VAL A 5 -6.37 -18.29 3.58
CA VAL A 5 -6.25 -16.84 3.34
C VAL A 5 -7.37 -16.40 2.41
N LEU A 6 -8.22 -15.48 2.89
CA LEU A 6 -9.27 -14.87 2.08
C LEU A 6 -8.83 -13.46 1.63
N ALA A 7 -8.68 -13.29 0.33
CA ALA A 7 -8.26 -12.03 -0.28
C ALA A 7 -9.36 -11.43 -1.16
N SER A 8 -9.53 -10.13 -1.11
CA SER A 8 -10.48 -9.42 -1.99
C SER A 8 -9.99 -9.26 -3.44
N ARG A 9 -8.75 -9.67 -3.74
CA ARG A 9 -8.11 -9.62 -5.07
C ARG A 9 -6.99 -10.65 -5.15
N ILE A 10 -6.63 -11.03 -6.37
CA ILE A 10 -5.41 -11.80 -6.65
C ILE A 10 -4.19 -10.91 -6.32
N PRO A 11 -3.24 -11.36 -5.45
CA PRO A 11 -2.15 -10.51 -4.95
C PRO A 11 -0.97 -10.36 -5.94
N PHE A 12 -1.23 -10.40 -7.23
CA PHE A 12 -0.27 -10.17 -8.31
C PHE A 12 -0.98 -9.55 -9.53
N PRO A 13 -0.32 -8.64 -10.33
CA PRO A 13 0.98 -8.01 -10.10
C PRO A 13 0.97 -7.02 -8.91
N LEU A 14 2.18 -6.64 -8.42
CA LEU A 14 2.37 -5.88 -7.16
C LEU A 14 2.12 -4.36 -7.29
N GLU A 15 1.22 -3.96 -8.16
CA GLU A 15 0.91 -2.56 -8.52
C GLU A 15 0.12 -1.77 -7.46
N LYS A 16 -0.44 -2.47 -6.45
CA LYS A 16 -1.27 -1.89 -5.37
C LYS A 16 -0.79 -2.36 -4.02
N GLY A 17 -0.89 -1.48 -3.03
CA GLY A 17 -0.41 -1.76 -1.68
C GLY A 17 -1.04 -2.99 -1.02
N ASP A 18 -2.33 -3.26 -1.27
CA ASP A 18 -3.04 -4.44 -0.78
C ASP A 18 -2.48 -5.75 -1.39
N LYS A 19 -2.16 -5.74 -2.69
CA LYS A 19 -1.55 -6.87 -3.38
C LYS A 19 -0.12 -7.11 -2.92
N LEU A 20 0.70 -6.06 -2.87
CA LEU A 20 2.09 -6.11 -2.41
C LEU A 20 2.18 -6.66 -0.98
N ARG A 21 1.35 -6.14 -0.06
CA ARG A 21 1.30 -6.60 1.32
C ARG A 21 1.01 -8.09 1.43
N LEU A 22 -0.06 -8.55 0.79
CA LEU A 22 -0.45 -9.95 0.86
C LEU A 22 0.59 -10.87 0.20
N TYR A 23 1.14 -10.47 -0.93
CA TYR A 23 2.18 -11.25 -1.62
C TYR A 23 3.39 -11.52 -0.70
N HIS A 24 3.91 -10.48 -0.04
CA HIS A 24 5.04 -10.64 0.89
C HIS A 24 4.65 -11.41 2.15
N GLN A 25 3.44 -11.23 2.68
CA GLN A 25 2.94 -12.05 3.79
C GLN A 25 2.92 -13.54 3.40
N LEU A 26 2.37 -13.89 2.23
CA LEU A 26 2.37 -15.26 1.72
C LEU A 26 3.79 -15.80 1.53
N ARG A 27 4.68 -15.02 0.91
CA ARG A 27 6.08 -15.41 0.64
C ARG A 27 6.83 -15.81 1.90
N HIS A 28 6.62 -15.10 3.00
CA HIS A 28 7.31 -15.37 4.27
C HIS A 28 6.58 -16.39 5.18
N LEU A 29 5.27 -16.59 4.99
CA LEU A 29 4.52 -17.64 5.70
C LEU A 29 4.67 -19.01 5.03
N ALA A 30 4.77 -19.08 3.71
CA ALA A 30 4.81 -20.30 2.92
C ALA A 30 5.84 -21.36 3.37
N PRO A 31 7.06 -21.00 3.81
CA PRO A 31 8.04 -22.01 4.23
C PRO A 31 7.62 -22.84 5.45
N ASN A 32 6.73 -22.31 6.30
CA ASN A 32 6.37 -22.91 7.58
C ASN A 32 4.90 -23.38 7.66
N HIS A 33 4.08 -23.08 6.65
CA HIS A 33 2.64 -23.29 6.70
C HIS A 33 2.06 -23.83 5.40
N ASP A 34 0.99 -24.61 5.51
CA ASP A 34 0.14 -25.04 4.40
C ASP A 34 -0.88 -23.96 4.12
N ILE A 35 -0.70 -23.20 3.04
CA ILE A 35 -1.53 -22.03 2.72
C ILE A 35 -2.51 -22.37 1.61
N THR A 36 -3.81 -22.27 1.89
CA THR A 36 -4.87 -22.25 0.88
C THR A 36 -5.29 -20.81 0.64
N LEU A 37 -4.97 -20.27 -0.54
CA LEU A 37 -5.35 -18.91 -0.92
C LEU A 37 -6.68 -18.91 -1.67
N CYS A 38 -7.65 -18.17 -1.16
CA CYS A 38 -8.96 -17.95 -1.77
C CYS A 38 -9.12 -16.48 -2.16
N CYS A 39 -9.17 -16.18 -3.46
CA CYS A 39 -9.28 -14.83 -3.98
C CYS A 39 -10.69 -14.56 -4.53
N LEU A 40 -11.26 -13.40 -4.17
CA LEU A 40 -12.45 -12.86 -4.83
C LEU A 40 -12.00 -12.11 -6.10
N ALA A 41 -12.41 -12.55 -7.29
CA ALA A 41 -12.00 -11.90 -8.52
C ALA A 41 -13.16 -11.71 -9.50
N ASP A 42 -13.07 -10.66 -10.31
CA ASP A 42 -14.02 -10.38 -11.39
C ASP A 42 -13.52 -10.87 -12.75
N LYS A 43 -12.28 -11.32 -12.84
CA LYS A 43 -11.66 -11.94 -14.01
C LYS A 43 -11.04 -13.27 -13.63
N PRO A 44 -10.95 -14.22 -14.58
CA PRO A 44 -10.14 -15.41 -14.38
C PRO A 44 -8.69 -15.06 -14.07
N ILE A 45 -8.01 -15.93 -13.35
CA ILE A 45 -6.57 -15.83 -13.15
C ILE A 45 -5.84 -16.09 -14.47
N ASP A 46 -4.78 -15.33 -14.74
CA ASP A 46 -3.90 -15.56 -15.90
C ASP A 46 -2.69 -16.45 -15.53
N GLU A 47 -1.90 -16.81 -16.55
CA GLU A 47 -0.75 -17.69 -16.40
C GLU A 47 0.35 -17.07 -15.53
N ASP A 48 0.60 -15.76 -15.70
CA ASP A 48 1.64 -15.04 -14.94
C ASP A 48 1.29 -14.98 -13.44
N GLN A 49 0.02 -14.70 -13.13
CA GLN A 49 -0.50 -14.71 -11.77
C GLN A 49 -0.41 -16.11 -11.15
N THR A 50 -0.77 -17.14 -11.92
CA THR A 50 -0.69 -18.54 -11.47
C THR A 50 0.75 -18.92 -11.19
N HIS A 51 1.67 -18.59 -12.09
CA HIS A 51 3.10 -18.87 -11.91
C HIS A 51 3.67 -18.18 -10.69
N ALA A 52 3.40 -16.88 -10.53
CA ALA A 52 3.89 -16.09 -9.41
C ALA A 52 3.41 -16.58 -8.03
N LEU A 53 2.22 -17.18 -7.97
CA LEU A 53 1.62 -17.63 -6.71
C LEU A 53 1.81 -19.12 -6.43
N SER A 54 2.08 -19.95 -7.44
CA SER A 54 2.17 -21.41 -7.30
C SER A 54 3.24 -21.89 -6.32
N SER A 55 4.33 -21.12 -6.14
CA SER A 55 5.39 -21.44 -5.18
C SER A 55 5.09 -20.94 -3.75
N LEU A 56 4.06 -20.12 -3.57
CA LEU A 56 3.72 -19.48 -2.31
C LEU A 56 2.52 -20.12 -1.59
N VAL A 57 1.75 -20.94 -2.30
CA VAL A 57 0.51 -21.51 -1.74
C VAL A 57 0.39 -22.99 -2.09
N THR A 58 -0.18 -23.76 -1.18
CA THR A 58 -0.48 -25.18 -1.40
C THR A 58 -1.64 -25.36 -2.36
N ALA A 59 -2.64 -24.47 -2.29
CA ALA A 59 -3.79 -24.43 -3.18
C ALA A 59 -4.25 -23.00 -3.44
N LEU A 60 -4.71 -22.75 -4.67
CA LEU A 60 -5.22 -21.44 -5.10
C LEU A 60 -6.65 -21.61 -5.64
N HIS A 61 -7.58 -20.90 -5.03
CA HIS A 61 -8.98 -20.88 -5.42
C HIS A 61 -9.39 -19.46 -5.80
N VAL A 62 -10.02 -19.31 -6.97
CA VAL A 62 -10.54 -18.02 -7.44
C VAL A 62 -12.06 -18.09 -7.48
N LEU A 63 -12.71 -17.32 -6.62
CA LEU A 63 -14.17 -17.24 -6.54
C LEU A 63 -14.66 -16.05 -7.38
N PRO A 64 -15.45 -16.32 -8.45
CA PRO A 64 -15.92 -15.25 -9.30
C PRO A 64 -17.00 -14.40 -8.60
N VAL A 65 -16.76 -13.08 -8.55
CA VAL A 65 -17.71 -12.09 -7.99
C VAL A 65 -18.23 -11.14 -9.06
N SER A 66 -18.16 -11.56 -10.33
CA SER A 66 -18.55 -10.77 -11.50
C SER A 66 -19.98 -11.09 -11.99
N GLY A 67 -20.46 -10.25 -12.92
CA GLY A 67 -21.66 -10.48 -13.69
C GLY A 67 -22.79 -9.48 -13.46
N PRO A 68 -23.90 -9.58 -14.22
CA PRO A 68 -25.01 -8.62 -14.21
C PRO A 68 -25.69 -8.50 -12.84
N ARG A 69 -25.65 -9.56 -12.02
CA ARG A 69 -26.18 -9.55 -10.65
C ARG A 69 -25.49 -8.54 -9.74
N ARG A 70 -24.21 -8.19 -9.99
CA ARG A 70 -23.49 -7.15 -9.25
C ARG A 70 -24.17 -5.79 -9.37
N TRP A 71 -24.63 -5.43 -10.57
CA TRP A 71 -25.33 -4.18 -10.80
C TRP A 71 -26.69 -4.13 -10.07
N TRP A 72 -27.44 -5.22 -10.06
CA TRP A 72 -28.68 -5.31 -9.28
C TRP A 72 -28.45 -5.19 -7.79
N ARG A 73 -27.40 -5.83 -7.26
CA ARG A 73 -27.02 -5.68 -5.85
C ARG A 73 -26.61 -4.25 -5.53
N MET A 74 -25.88 -3.59 -6.41
CA MET A 74 -25.49 -2.19 -6.23
C MET A 74 -26.68 -1.24 -6.21
N MET A 75 -27.73 -1.48 -7.00
CA MET A 75 -28.97 -0.72 -6.90
C MET A 75 -29.66 -0.92 -5.55
N GLY A 76 -29.68 -2.15 -5.03
CA GLY A 76 -30.20 -2.47 -3.69
C GLY A 76 -29.31 -1.97 -2.53
N ALA A 77 -28.06 -1.67 -2.79
CA ALA A 77 -27.11 -1.22 -1.76
C ALA A 77 -27.48 0.11 -1.09
N TRP A 78 -28.30 0.94 -1.74
CA TRP A 78 -28.85 2.16 -1.15
C TRP A 78 -29.78 1.87 0.04
N LEU A 79 -30.48 0.75 0.00
CA LEU A 79 -31.40 0.30 1.07
C LEU A 79 -30.70 -0.60 2.09
N SER A 80 -29.46 -1.02 1.82
CA SER A 80 -28.65 -1.86 2.69
C SER A 80 -27.81 -1.00 3.66
N PRO A 81 -27.57 -1.45 4.90
CA PRO A 81 -26.63 -0.80 5.82
C PRO A 81 -25.17 -1.06 5.45
N LEU A 82 -24.90 -1.98 4.51
CA LEU A 82 -23.54 -2.33 4.07
C LEU A 82 -22.91 -1.21 3.24
N PRO A 83 -21.59 -0.98 3.36
CA PRO A 83 -20.85 -0.09 2.47
C PRO A 83 -20.94 -0.56 1.01
N PHE A 84 -20.92 0.38 0.08
CA PHE A 84 -20.93 0.07 -1.34
C PHE A 84 -19.73 -0.80 -1.76
N GLN A 85 -18.55 -0.54 -1.19
CA GLN A 85 -17.36 -1.35 -1.45
C GLN A 85 -17.53 -2.80 -0.97
N VAL A 86 -18.14 -3.03 0.18
CA VAL A 86 -18.43 -4.37 0.68
C VAL A 86 -19.47 -5.06 -0.20
N THR A 87 -20.58 -4.38 -0.50
CA THR A 87 -21.63 -4.90 -1.39
C THR A 87 -21.09 -5.27 -2.77
N TRP A 88 -20.12 -4.51 -3.28
CA TRP A 88 -19.46 -4.78 -4.57
C TRP A 88 -18.76 -6.13 -4.60
N PHE A 89 -18.11 -6.53 -3.50
CA PHE A 89 -17.40 -7.79 -3.38
C PHE A 89 -18.25 -8.95 -2.88
N THR A 90 -19.45 -8.72 -2.32
CA THR A 90 -20.29 -9.78 -1.77
C THR A 90 -21.03 -10.54 -2.86
N ASP A 91 -20.94 -11.87 -2.89
CA ASP A 91 -21.67 -12.76 -3.78
C ASP A 91 -22.08 -14.05 -3.07
N GLY A 92 -23.39 -14.37 -3.08
CA GLY A 92 -23.92 -15.52 -2.34
C GLY A 92 -23.41 -16.87 -2.87
N LYS A 93 -23.12 -17.00 -4.17
CA LYS A 93 -22.56 -18.24 -4.71
C LYS A 93 -21.11 -18.43 -4.29
N ALA A 94 -20.32 -17.35 -4.34
CA ALA A 94 -18.95 -17.36 -3.87
C ALA A 94 -18.89 -17.63 -2.36
N GLN A 95 -19.87 -17.14 -1.57
CA GLN A 95 -19.97 -17.45 -0.15
C GLN A 95 -20.21 -18.96 0.10
N VAL A 96 -21.16 -19.57 -0.61
CA VAL A 96 -21.41 -21.02 -0.48
C VAL A 96 -20.17 -21.82 -0.88
N ALA A 97 -19.49 -21.43 -1.98
CA ALA A 97 -18.26 -22.09 -2.42
C ALA A 97 -17.14 -21.98 -1.37
N LEU A 98 -16.97 -20.80 -0.76
CA LEU A 98 -16.00 -20.62 0.32
C LEU A 98 -16.33 -21.49 1.54
N HIS A 99 -17.59 -21.55 1.95
CA HIS A 99 -17.99 -22.39 3.08
C HIS A 99 -17.78 -23.90 2.80
N THR A 100 -17.96 -24.34 1.55
CA THR A 100 -17.60 -25.70 1.14
C THR A 100 -16.10 -25.93 1.26
N LEU A 101 -15.30 -24.98 0.73
CA LEU A 101 -13.84 -25.03 0.80
C LEU A 101 -13.32 -25.04 2.25
N LEU A 102 -13.90 -24.24 3.14
CA LEU A 102 -13.54 -24.24 4.56
C LEU A 102 -13.73 -25.61 5.23
N LYS A 103 -14.81 -26.32 4.87
CA LYS A 103 -15.08 -27.68 5.37
C LYS A 103 -14.17 -28.76 4.77
N GLU A 104 -13.71 -28.56 3.53
CA GLU A 104 -12.80 -29.50 2.85
C GLU A 104 -11.35 -29.32 3.33
N VAL A 105 -10.91 -28.07 3.55
CA VAL A 105 -9.53 -27.75 3.96
C VAL A 105 -9.33 -28.00 5.45
N GLU A 106 -10.35 -27.77 6.27
CA GLU A 106 -10.27 -27.79 7.74
C GLU A 106 -9.06 -27.00 8.23
N PRO A 107 -9.03 -25.66 8.01
CA PRO A 107 -7.88 -24.83 8.39
C PRO A 107 -7.81 -24.66 9.90
N ASP A 108 -6.60 -24.47 10.45
CA ASP A 108 -6.37 -24.14 11.85
C ASP A 108 -6.76 -22.68 12.15
N VAL A 109 -6.65 -21.79 11.15
CA VAL A 109 -6.99 -20.35 11.24
C VAL A 109 -7.39 -19.79 9.87
N VAL A 110 -8.33 -18.85 9.87
CA VAL A 110 -8.68 -18.06 8.68
C VAL A 110 -8.08 -16.67 8.78
N PHE A 111 -7.26 -16.30 7.81
CA PHE A 111 -6.70 -14.96 7.68
C PHE A 111 -7.44 -14.18 6.58
N CYS A 112 -8.17 -13.14 6.96
CA CYS A 112 -8.94 -12.31 6.04
C CYS A 112 -8.24 -10.98 5.78
N GLN A 113 -7.87 -10.73 4.53
CA GLN A 113 -7.30 -9.45 4.14
C GLN A 113 -8.40 -8.48 3.72
N LEU A 114 -8.46 -7.32 4.38
CA LEU A 114 -9.42 -6.25 4.21
C LEU A 114 -10.84 -6.61 4.66
N VAL A 115 -11.52 -5.65 5.23
CA VAL A 115 -12.92 -5.76 5.70
C VAL A 115 -13.92 -6.16 4.59
N ARG A 116 -13.51 -6.05 3.31
CA ARG A 116 -14.35 -6.40 2.15
C ARG A 116 -14.70 -7.89 2.09
N GLY A 117 -13.82 -8.75 2.62
CA GLY A 117 -14.03 -10.19 2.70
C GLY A 117 -14.83 -10.64 3.92
N ALA A 118 -15.04 -9.78 4.91
CA ALA A 118 -15.58 -10.17 6.21
C ALA A 118 -17.00 -10.79 6.14
N GLU A 119 -17.86 -10.32 5.22
CA GLU A 119 -19.21 -10.86 5.04
C GLU A 119 -19.22 -12.36 4.67
N TYR A 120 -18.15 -12.88 4.09
CA TYR A 120 -18.05 -14.27 3.69
C TYR A 120 -17.85 -15.24 4.85
N ILE A 121 -17.24 -14.79 5.94
CA ILE A 121 -16.81 -15.62 7.06
C ILE A 121 -17.34 -15.15 8.42
N LYS A 122 -18.16 -14.11 8.46
CA LYS A 122 -18.71 -13.56 9.71
C LYS A 122 -19.51 -14.60 10.53
N ASP A 123 -20.26 -15.46 9.83
CA ASP A 123 -21.13 -16.49 10.45
C ASP A 123 -20.43 -17.85 10.57
N PHE A 124 -19.14 -17.94 10.22
CA PHE A 124 -18.34 -19.14 10.36
C PHE A 124 -17.57 -19.09 11.68
N HIS A 125 -17.95 -19.96 12.64
CA HIS A 125 -17.46 -19.93 14.03
C HIS A 125 -16.65 -21.19 14.41
N GLU A 126 -16.43 -22.09 13.46
CA GLU A 126 -15.77 -23.38 13.70
C GLU A 126 -14.24 -23.23 13.80
N VAL A 127 -13.68 -22.11 13.31
CA VAL A 127 -12.24 -21.86 13.23
C VAL A 127 -11.98 -20.38 13.59
N PRO A 128 -10.92 -20.09 14.36
CA PRO A 128 -10.55 -18.71 14.67
C PRO A 128 -10.20 -17.90 13.42
N LYS A 129 -10.50 -16.60 13.51
CA LYS A 129 -10.40 -15.67 12.38
C LYS A 129 -9.55 -14.47 12.75
N VAL A 130 -8.59 -14.15 11.90
CA VAL A 130 -7.74 -12.96 12.01
C VAL A 130 -8.05 -12.00 10.85
N LEU A 131 -8.34 -10.74 11.18
CA LEU A 131 -8.59 -9.69 10.19
C LEU A 131 -7.38 -8.79 10.02
N ASP A 132 -6.90 -8.64 8.79
CA ASP A 132 -5.99 -7.55 8.41
C ASP A 132 -6.83 -6.37 7.87
N TYR A 133 -7.00 -5.33 8.68
CA TYR A 133 -7.62 -4.09 8.23
C TYR A 133 -6.82 -3.41 7.14
N MET A 134 -5.49 -3.61 7.14
CA MET A 134 -4.52 -2.89 6.34
C MET A 134 -4.49 -1.39 6.72
N ASP A 135 -5.54 -0.65 6.34
CA ASP A 135 -5.75 0.77 6.71
C ASP A 135 -7.19 1.03 7.17
N ALA A 136 -7.44 2.21 7.73
CA ALA A 136 -8.80 2.67 8.06
C ALA A 136 -9.48 3.20 6.79
N LEU A 137 -10.19 2.32 6.06
CA LEU A 137 -10.85 2.65 4.79
C LEU A 137 -11.84 3.82 4.92
N SER A 138 -12.58 3.89 6.04
CA SER A 138 -13.52 4.97 6.34
C SER A 138 -12.82 6.32 6.38
N ALA A 139 -11.70 6.41 7.09
CA ALA A 139 -10.88 7.62 7.17
C ALA A 139 -10.32 8.01 5.79
N GLY A 140 -9.91 7.03 4.99
CA GLY A 140 -9.48 7.22 3.60
C GLY A 140 -10.58 7.85 2.73
N MET A 141 -11.84 7.38 2.87
CA MET A 141 -12.98 7.96 2.13
C MET A 141 -13.32 9.38 2.58
N HIS A 142 -13.27 9.67 3.89
CA HIS A 142 -13.46 11.02 4.39
C HIS A 142 -12.42 12.00 3.84
N ARG A 143 -11.13 11.63 3.86
CA ARG A 143 -10.05 12.44 3.27
C ARG A 143 -10.30 12.73 1.80
N ARG A 144 -10.61 11.71 0.99
CA ARG A 144 -10.93 11.88 -0.45
C ARG A 144 -12.15 12.78 -0.67
N SER A 145 -13.12 12.79 0.25
CA SER A 145 -14.27 13.68 0.15
C SER A 145 -13.89 15.16 0.19
N HIS A 146 -12.86 15.52 0.97
CA HIS A 146 -12.35 16.91 1.05
C HIS A 146 -11.63 17.34 -0.23
N MET A 147 -11.05 16.39 -0.97
CA MET A 147 -10.30 16.65 -2.22
C MET A 147 -11.19 16.67 -3.48
N ALA A 148 -12.49 16.43 -3.35
CA ALA A 148 -13.40 16.42 -4.49
C ALA A 148 -13.72 17.84 -4.96
N HIS A 149 -13.15 18.24 -6.10
CA HIS A 149 -13.32 19.53 -6.76
C HIS A 149 -14.03 19.42 -8.12
N GLY A 150 -14.32 20.53 -8.75
CA GLY A 150 -14.97 20.63 -10.05
C GLY A 150 -16.49 20.62 -10.00
N PHE A 151 -17.15 20.68 -11.18
CA PHE A 151 -18.61 20.83 -11.32
C PHE A 151 -19.40 19.75 -10.57
N LEU A 152 -18.97 18.51 -10.58
CA LEU A 152 -19.57 17.41 -9.83
C LEU A 152 -18.98 17.23 -8.41
N GLY A 153 -18.13 18.16 -7.97
CA GLY A 153 -17.47 18.13 -6.65
C GLY A 153 -18.41 17.94 -5.48
N PRO A 154 -19.52 18.70 -5.37
CA PRO A 154 -20.48 18.53 -4.28
C PRO A 154 -21.12 17.14 -4.21
N LEU A 155 -21.52 16.59 -5.37
CA LEU A 155 -22.10 15.24 -5.48
C LEU A 155 -21.07 14.14 -5.12
N LYS A 156 -19.86 14.25 -5.64
CA LYS A 156 -18.76 13.33 -5.31
C LYS A 156 -18.44 13.38 -3.81
N ARG A 157 -18.40 14.58 -3.23
CA ARG A 157 -18.17 14.82 -1.81
C ARG A 157 -19.23 14.17 -0.94
N TRP A 158 -20.49 14.35 -1.30
CA TRP A 158 -21.61 13.72 -0.61
C TRP A 158 -21.55 12.19 -0.70
N ALA A 159 -21.30 11.64 -1.89
CA ALA A 159 -21.20 10.19 -2.09
C ALA A 159 -20.03 9.59 -1.27
N MET A 160 -18.85 10.23 -1.28
CA MET A 160 -17.69 9.78 -0.52
C MET A 160 -17.90 9.87 0.99
N ARG A 161 -18.57 10.92 1.49
CA ARG A 161 -18.92 11.05 2.91
C ARG A 161 -19.92 9.98 3.33
N THR A 162 -20.92 9.71 2.49
CA THR A 162 -21.93 8.67 2.76
C THR A 162 -21.26 7.31 2.85
N GLU A 163 -20.37 6.98 1.91
CA GLU A 163 -19.60 5.73 1.94
C GLU A 163 -18.67 5.69 3.17
N GLY A 164 -17.94 6.77 3.46
CA GLY A 164 -17.09 6.87 4.65
C GLY A 164 -17.84 6.59 5.94
N ASN A 165 -19.04 7.16 6.11
CA ASN A 165 -19.89 6.92 7.28
C ASN A 165 -20.40 5.47 7.36
N ARG A 166 -20.72 4.85 6.22
CA ARG A 166 -21.11 3.43 6.15
C ARG A 166 -19.92 2.53 6.51
N LEU A 167 -18.75 2.82 5.96
CA LEU A 167 -17.51 2.10 6.27
C LEU A 167 -17.16 2.20 7.75
N ALA A 168 -17.25 3.37 8.36
CA ALA A 168 -16.95 3.55 9.78
C ALA A 168 -17.84 2.66 10.67
N ARG A 169 -19.16 2.62 10.39
CA ARG A 169 -20.07 1.72 11.12
C ARG A 169 -19.77 0.25 10.86
N TYR A 170 -19.34 -0.06 9.64
CA TYR A 170 -19.03 -1.42 9.25
C TYR A 170 -17.71 -1.89 9.86
N GLU A 171 -16.66 -1.08 9.84
CA GLU A 171 -15.37 -1.36 10.49
C GLU A 171 -15.54 -1.63 11.99
N ALA A 172 -16.38 -0.84 12.67
CA ALA A 172 -16.72 -1.08 14.07
C ALA A 172 -17.47 -2.42 14.27
N ARG A 173 -18.41 -2.77 13.37
CA ARG A 173 -19.18 -4.01 13.47
C ARG A 173 -18.33 -5.23 13.16
N VAL A 174 -17.48 -5.15 12.14
CA VAL A 174 -16.60 -6.24 11.69
C VAL A 174 -15.61 -6.63 12.79
N PHE A 175 -15.27 -5.70 13.67
CA PHE A 175 -14.42 -5.98 14.82
C PHE A 175 -14.94 -7.16 15.65
N GLU A 176 -16.25 -7.27 15.83
CA GLU A 176 -16.89 -8.35 16.60
C GLU A 176 -16.97 -9.70 15.87
N TYR A 177 -16.56 -9.76 14.59
CA TYR A 177 -16.62 -11.00 13.80
C TYR A 177 -15.32 -11.81 13.81
N PHE A 178 -14.23 -11.22 14.35
CA PHE A 178 -12.90 -11.78 14.32
C PHE A 178 -12.32 -11.88 15.72
N ASP A 179 -11.46 -12.87 15.91
CA ASP A 179 -10.83 -13.15 17.20
C ASP A 179 -9.59 -12.29 17.43
N ARG A 180 -8.88 -11.95 16.34
CA ARG A 180 -7.70 -11.08 16.36
C ARG A 180 -7.72 -10.12 15.17
N HIS A 181 -7.03 -9.01 15.33
CA HIS A 181 -7.00 -7.92 14.34
C HIS A 181 -5.58 -7.41 14.16
N VAL A 182 -5.21 -7.12 12.91
CA VAL A 182 -3.94 -6.48 12.60
C VAL A 182 -4.15 -5.26 11.70
N ILE A 183 -3.24 -4.29 11.79
CA ILE A 183 -3.26 -3.06 11.00
C ILE A 183 -1.83 -2.58 10.71
N ILE A 184 -1.66 -1.79 9.64
CA ILE A 184 -0.35 -1.39 9.15
C ILE A 184 0.39 -0.39 10.05
N SER A 185 -0.32 0.51 10.75
CA SER A 185 0.31 1.56 11.54
C SER A 185 -0.48 1.94 12.80
N ARG A 186 0.23 2.53 13.77
CA ARG A 186 -0.38 3.10 14.96
C ARG A 186 -1.37 4.23 14.61
N ASN A 187 -1.05 5.03 13.62
CA ASN A 187 -1.93 6.12 13.19
C ASN A 187 -3.24 5.60 12.61
N ASP A 188 -3.19 4.53 11.79
CA ASP A 188 -4.39 3.91 11.24
C ASP A 188 -5.21 3.22 12.34
N ARG A 189 -4.56 2.58 13.33
CA ARG A 189 -5.21 2.00 14.49
C ARG A 189 -6.08 3.01 15.25
N LEU A 190 -5.58 4.22 15.45
CA LEU A 190 -6.32 5.31 16.12
C LEU A 190 -7.56 5.76 15.35
N LEU A 191 -7.63 5.47 14.04
CA LEU A 191 -8.74 5.82 13.15
C LEU A 191 -9.82 4.73 13.10
N ILE A 192 -9.55 3.51 13.62
CA ILE A 192 -10.58 2.46 13.73
C ILE A 192 -11.65 2.90 14.72
N PRO A 193 -12.93 2.94 14.30
CA PRO A 193 -14.02 3.49 15.14
C PRO A 193 -14.58 2.44 16.12
N HIS A 194 -13.69 1.80 16.89
CA HIS A 194 -14.04 0.80 17.90
C HIS A 194 -13.43 1.14 19.27
N ARG A 195 -14.14 0.81 20.35
CA ARG A 195 -13.67 1.07 21.73
C ARG A 195 -12.40 0.29 22.07
N ASP A 196 -12.31 -0.95 21.60
CA ASP A 196 -11.22 -1.87 21.88
C ASP A 196 -10.13 -1.81 20.78
N ARG A 197 -10.07 -0.75 19.97
CA ARG A 197 -9.09 -0.55 18.91
C ARG A 197 -7.63 -0.69 19.37
N ASP A 198 -7.37 -0.46 20.65
CA ASP A 198 -6.01 -0.57 21.20
C ASP A 198 -5.53 -2.02 21.31
N THR A 199 -6.42 -3.01 21.17
CA THR A 199 -6.08 -4.44 21.07
C THR A 199 -5.66 -4.87 19.66
N VAL A 200 -5.83 -4.00 18.65
CA VAL A 200 -5.39 -4.27 17.28
C VAL A 200 -3.87 -4.29 17.23
N ASP A 201 -3.29 -5.39 16.79
CA ASP A 201 -1.84 -5.55 16.65
C ASP A 201 -1.31 -4.74 15.44
N ILE A 202 -0.13 -4.16 15.59
CA ILE A 202 0.49 -3.39 14.51
C ILE A 202 1.46 -4.31 13.76
N VAL A 203 1.16 -4.56 12.49
CA VAL A 203 2.02 -5.30 11.57
C VAL A 203 2.30 -4.39 10.37
N PRO A 204 3.39 -3.62 10.37
CA PRO A 204 3.72 -2.71 9.28
C PRO A 204 4.02 -3.43 7.97
N ASN A 205 4.03 -2.68 6.86
CA ASN A 205 4.65 -3.16 5.64
C ASN A 205 6.17 -3.16 5.80
N GLY A 206 6.80 -4.12 5.16
CA GLY A 206 8.25 -4.15 5.00
C GLY A 206 8.69 -3.65 3.62
N VAL A 207 9.98 -3.67 3.41
CA VAL A 207 10.62 -3.50 2.11
C VAL A 207 11.34 -4.80 1.74
N ASP A 208 11.38 -5.13 0.46
CA ASP A 208 12.14 -6.27 -0.05
C ASP A 208 13.64 -5.87 -0.11
N LEU A 209 14.39 -6.29 0.91
CA LEU A 209 15.81 -5.98 1.05
C LEU A 209 16.68 -6.56 -0.07
N GLN A 210 16.20 -7.59 -0.79
CA GLN A 210 16.89 -8.19 -1.91
C GLN A 210 16.62 -7.42 -3.20
N ALA A 211 15.37 -7.07 -3.46
CA ALA A 211 14.96 -6.31 -4.64
C ALA A 211 15.51 -4.88 -4.64
N PHE A 212 15.50 -4.23 -3.47
CA PHE A 212 15.93 -2.83 -3.31
C PHE A 212 17.32 -2.70 -2.64
N GLY A 213 18.10 -3.79 -2.58
CA GLY A 213 19.46 -3.73 -2.07
C GLY A 213 20.38 -2.96 -3.02
N PRO A 214 21.62 -2.60 -2.57
CA PRO A 214 22.57 -1.89 -3.40
C PRO A 214 22.98 -2.73 -4.60
N THR A 215 23.17 -2.09 -5.75
CA THR A 215 23.78 -2.73 -6.92
C THR A 215 25.30 -2.53 -6.90
N ASN A 216 26.01 -3.52 -7.45
CA ASN A 216 27.47 -3.43 -7.66
C ASN A 216 27.87 -2.47 -8.80
N SER A 217 26.91 -1.86 -9.46
CA SER A 217 27.12 -0.89 -10.54
C SER A 217 26.20 0.31 -10.33
N PRO A 218 26.64 1.33 -9.59
CA PRO A 218 25.96 2.61 -9.65
C PRO A 218 26.01 3.08 -11.11
N ALA A 219 24.86 3.34 -11.69
CA ALA A 219 24.81 3.96 -13.02
C ALA A 219 25.47 5.34 -12.89
N GLU A 220 26.61 5.54 -13.56
CA GLU A 220 27.16 6.89 -13.76
C GLU A 220 26.10 7.68 -14.54
N ALA A 221 25.32 8.47 -13.84
CA ALA A 221 24.40 9.37 -14.47
C ALA A 221 25.18 10.62 -14.91
N ASP A 222 25.14 10.95 -16.20
CA ASP A 222 25.78 12.16 -16.77
C ASP A 222 25.26 13.46 -16.13
N MET A 223 24.10 13.37 -15.43
CA MET A 223 23.48 14.50 -14.76
C MET A 223 22.70 14.05 -13.51
N PRO A 224 22.61 14.90 -12.46
CA PRO A 224 21.85 14.61 -11.26
C PRO A 224 20.37 14.32 -11.56
N THR A 225 19.84 13.23 -11.02
CA THR A 225 18.48 12.78 -11.23
C THR A 225 17.67 12.82 -9.94
N LEU A 226 16.58 13.57 -9.93
CA LEU A 226 15.59 13.63 -8.87
C LEU A 226 14.46 12.65 -9.20
N LEU A 227 14.27 11.63 -8.37
CA LEU A 227 13.26 10.60 -8.58
C LEU A 227 12.05 10.82 -7.68
N PHE A 228 10.86 10.67 -8.24
CA PHE A 228 9.62 10.47 -7.50
C PHE A 228 8.84 9.29 -8.08
N THR A 229 8.41 8.35 -7.23
CA THR A 229 7.73 7.12 -7.66
C THR A 229 6.31 7.01 -7.12
N GLY A 230 5.44 6.25 -7.82
CA GLY A 230 4.12 5.88 -7.32
C GLY A 230 3.09 5.66 -8.42
N ASN A 231 1.94 5.07 -8.06
CA ASN A 231 0.81 4.99 -8.99
C ASN A 231 0.29 6.41 -9.27
N MET A 232 0.43 6.87 -10.52
CA MET A 232 0.12 8.25 -10.95
C MET A 232 -1.39 8.47 -11.27
N ALA A 233 -2.23 7.44 -11.02
CA ALA A 233 -3.69 7.61 -10.94
C ALA A 233 -4.14 8.03 -9.53
N TYR A 234 -3.31 7.81 -8.50
CA TYR A 234 -3.63 8.14 -7.12
C TYR A 234 -3.39 9.62 -6.83
N GLU A 235 -4.44 10.35 -6.41
CA GLU A 235 -4.42 11.81 -6.31
C GLU A 235 -3.27 12.39 -5.46
N PRO A 236 -2.89 11.81 -4.30
CA PRO A 236 -1.73 12.29 -3.56
C PRO A 236 -0.41 12.24 -4.34
N ASN A 237 -0.24 11.26 -5.22
CA ASN A 237 0.96 11.18 -6.07
C ASN A 237 0.91 12.19 -7.22
N VAL A 238 -0.28 12.40 -7.80
CA VAL A 238 -0.48 13.45 -8.82
C VAL A 238 -0.16 14.82 -8.26
N ASP A 239 -0.71 15.14 -7.07
CA ASP A 239 -0.45 16.39 -6.37
C ASP A 239 1.04 16.59 -6.06
N ALA A 240 1.72 15.54 -5.58
CA ALA A 240 3.15 15.60 -5.28
C ALA A 240 4.01 15.79 -6.53
N ALA A 241 3.68 15.13 -7.64
CA ALA A 241 4.37 15.29 -8.92
C ALA A 241 4.21 16.72 -9.46
N GLU A 242 2.99 17.28 -9.43
CA GLU A 242 2.75 18.66 -9.81
C GLU A 242 3.51 19.65 -8.92
N HIS A 243 3.49 19.41 -7.60
CA HIS A 243 4.21 20.22 -6.63
C HIS A 243 5.73 20.20 -6.85
N LEU A 244 6.29 19.01 -7.11
CA LEU A 244 7.70 18.85 -7.43
C LEU A 244 8.09 19.67 -8.68
N VAL A 245 7.32 19.52 -9.75
CA VAL A 245 7.68 20.10 -11.05
C VAL A 245 7.32 21.59 -11.16
N LYS A 246 6.16 22.00 -10.64
CA LYS A 246 5.65 23.38 -10.82
C LYS A 246 6.15 24.34 -9.75
N ASP A 247 6.30 23.87 -8.50
CA ASP A 247 6.57 24.75 -7.36
C ASP A 247 8.01 24.63 -6.85
N ILE A 248 8.61 23.42 -6.86
CA ILE A 248 9.94 23.15 -6.29
C ILE A 248 11.03 23.28 -7.36
N LEU A 249 10.91 22.55 -8.47
CA LEU A 249 11.94 22.50 -9.52
C LEU A 249 12.37 23.88 -10.05
N PRO A 250 11.47 24.87 -10.24
CA PRO A 250 11.88 26.21 -10.68
C PRO A 250 12.77 26.96 -9.68
N LEU A 251 12.77 26.57 -8.41
CA LEU A 251 13.57 27.18 -7.34
C LEU A 251 14.94 26.51 -7.16
N VAL A 252 15.15 25.31 -7.69
CA VAL A 252 16.43 24.59 -7.65
C VAL A 252 17.42 25.33 -8.54
N GLN A 253 18.60 25.63 -8.00
CA GLN A 253 19.65 26.38 -8.69
C GLN A 253 20.65 25.49 -9.44
N THR A 254 20.87 24.28 -8.96
CA THR A 254 21.77 23.30 -9.58
C THR A 254 21.22 22.87 -10.96
N ARG A 255 22.00 23.16 -12.03
CA ARG A 255 21.67 22.81 -13.41
C ARG A 255 22.90 22.24 -14.12
N PRO A 256 22.74 21.29 -15.06
CA PRO A 256 21.47 20.64 -15.40
C PRO A 256 21.03 19.64 -14.33
N VAL A 257 19.71 19.44 -14.19
CA VAL A 257 19.10 18.41 -13.33
C VAL A 257 17.92 17.75 -14.05
N ARG A 258 17.78 16.45 -13.91
CA ARG A 258 16.67 15.67 -14.47
C ARG A 258 15.68 15.30 -13.38
N VAL A 259 14.39 15.35 -13.67
CA VAL A 259 13.33 14.83 -12.81
C VAL A 259 12.72 13.61 -13.49
N VAL A 260 12.61 12.50 -12.76
CA VAL A 260 11.94 11.29 -13.23
C VAL A 260 10.71 11.01 -12.36
N LEU A 261 9.54 11.02 -13.01
CA LEU A 261 8.25 10.66 -12.41
C LEU A 261 7.91 9.24 -12.84
N ALA A 262 8.25 8.25 -12.02
CA ALA A 262 8.11 6.84 -12.39
C ALA A 262 6.89 6.18 -11.75
N GLY A 263 6.10 5.46 -12.55
CA GLY A 263 5.02 4.61 -12.06
C GLY A 263 3.77 4.56 -12.91
N ALA A 264 2.91 3.61 -12.58
CA ALA A 264 1.76 3.20 -13.36
C ALA A 264 0.68 4.28 -13.52
N GLU A 265 -0.09 4.15 -14.60
CA GLU A 265 -1.37 4.84 -14.84
C GLU A 265 -1.27 6.38 -14.73
N PRO A 266 -0.32 7.06 -15.40
CA PRO A 266 -0.22 8.51 -15.31
C PRO A 266 -1.46 9.19 -15.87
N LYS A 267 -2.08 10.05 -15.03
CA LYS A 267 -3.15 10.93 -15.48
C LYS A 267 -2.61 11.98 -16.47
N GLN A 268 -3.47 12.53 -17.33
CA GLN A 268 -3.09 13.57 -18.29
C GLN A 268 -2.35 14.74 -17.62
N ARG A 269 -2.76 15.18 -16.44
CA ARG A 269 -2.10 16.23 -15.64
C ARG A 269 -0.63 15.91 -15.32
N VAL A 270 -0.28 14.62 -15.14
CA VAL A 270 1.11 14.20 -14.92
C VAL A 270 1.85 14.09 -16.24
N LEU A 271 1.21 13.57 -17.30
CA LEU A 271 1.79 13.51 -18.64
C LEU A 271 2.13 14.93 -19.17
N ASP A 272 1.29 15.92 -18.86
CA ASP A 272 1.49 17.33 -19.23
C ASP A 272 2.70 18.01 -18.51
N LEU A 273 3.30 17.34 -17.51
CA LEU A 273 4.52 17.81 -16.84
C LEU A 273 5.80 17.48 -17.62
N ALA A 274 5.72 16.57 -18.59
CA ALA A 274 6.89 16.16 -19.38
C ALA A 274 7.52 17.35 -20.12
N SER A 275 8.85 17.42 -20.07
CA SER A 275 9.65 18.48 -20.68
C SER A 275 11.07 17.96 -20.98
N ALA A 276 11.97 18.85 -21.41
CA ALA A 276 13.38 18.49 -21.60
C ALA A 276 14.08 18.06 -20.29
N GLU A 277 13.61 18.55 -19.14
CA GLU A 277 14.16 18.22 -17.80
C GLU A 277 13.31 17.21 -17.04
N VAL A 278 12.07 16.94 -17.47
CA VAL A 278 11.10 16.08 -16.74
C VAL A 278 10.66 14.91 -17.61
N GLU A 279 10.97 13.70 -17.16
CA GLU A 279 10.51 12.45 -17.76
C GLU A 279 9.35 11.86 -16.96
N VAL A 280 8.32 11.39 -17.68
CA VAL A 280 7.22 10.60 -17.13
C VAL A 280 7.27 9.21 -17.74
N THR A 281 7.72 8.21 -16.96
CA THR A 281 8.00 6.88 -17.53
C THR A 281 6.74 6.04 -17.78
N GLY A 282 5.66 6.30 -17.04
CA GLY A 282 4.57 5.34 -16.94
C GLY A 282 4.98 4.10 -16.15
N TRP A 283 4.40 2.95 -16.49
CA TRP A 283 4.79 1.68 -15.89
C TRP A 283 6.24 1.32 -16.23
N VAL A 284 6.97 0.86 -15.23
CA VAL A 284 8.32 0.29 -15.37
C VAL A 284 8.30 -1.12 -14.80
N ASP A 285 8.95 -2.06 -15.50
CA ASP A 285 8.94 -3.48 -15.11
C ASP A 285 9.77 -3.70 -13.83
N ASP A 286 10.86 -2.97 -13.69
CA ASP A 286 11.76 -3.01 -12.52
C ASP A 286 11.95 -1.60 -11.96
N ILE A 287 11.17 -1.25 -10.94
CA ILE A 287 11.25 0.04 -10.28
C ILE A 287 12.56 0.22 -9.49
N ALA A 288 13.22 -0.88 -9.07
CA ALA A 288 14.49 -0.81 -8.35
C ALA A 288 15.59 -0.18 -9.23
N THR A 289 15.56 -0.44 -10.54
CA THR A 289 16.46 0.21 -11.49
C THR A 289 16.35 1.73 -11.49
N GLU A 290 15.13 2.29 -11.33
CA GLU A 290 14.95 3.74 -11.25
C GLU A 290 15.52 4.32 -9.94
N TYR A 291 15.35 3.62 -8.81
CA TYR A 291 16.00 4.03 -7.57
C TYR A 291 17.53 4.02 -7.70
N HIS A 292 18.12 2.99 -8.29
CA HIS A 292 19.58 2.90 -8.44
C HIS A 292 20.19 3.94 -9.39
N ARG A 293 19.37 4.52 -10.28
CA ARG A 293 19.78 5.62 -11.17
C ARG A 293 19.57 7.00 -10.54
N ALA A 294 18.83 7.07 -9.44
CA ALA A 294 18.50 8.33 -8.82
C ALA A 294 19.66 8.89 -7.98
N THR A 295 19.92 10.18 -8.11
CA THR A 295 20.84 10.90 -7.22
C THR A 295 20.15 11.25 -5.90
N LEU A 296 18.89 11.71 -5.97
CA LEU A 296 18.05 12.00 -4.81
C LEU A 296 16.62 11.48 -5.04
N PHE A 297 16.01 10.98 -3.98
CA PHE A 297 14.58 10.71 -3.96
C PHE A 297 13.84 11.89 -3.31
N VAL A 298 12.88 12.48 -4.04
CA VAL A 298 12.16 13.68 -3.58
C VAL A 298 10.67 13.37 -3.49
N ALA A 299 10.12 13.36 -2.28
CA ALA A 299 8.70 13.07 -2.06
C ALA A 299 7.98 14.21 -1.31
N PRO A 300 7.52 15.25 -2.02
CA PRO A 300 6.86 16.43 -1.45
C PRO A 300 5.36 16.19 -1.26
N LEU A 301 4.98 15.09 -0.62
CA LEU A 301 3.59 14.74 -0.36
C LEU A 301 2.91 15.74 0.56
N ARG A 302 1.82 16.33 0.12
CA ARG A 302 0.94 17.21 0.92
C ARG A 302 -0.34 16.51 1.35
N LEU A 303 -0.62 15.40 0.70
CA LEU A 303 -1.83 14.60 0.86
C LEU A 303 -1.46 13.14 1.11
N GLY A 304 -2.35 12.42 1.73
CA GLY A 304 -2.16 11.00 2.04
C GLY A 304 -1.84 10.78 3.50
N THR A 305 -1.86 9.51 3.89
CA THR A 305 -1.54 9.05 5.25
C THR A 305 -0.98 7.64 5.17
N GLY A 306 -0.43 7.17 6.27
CA GLY A 306 0.15 5.84 6.38
C GLY A 306 1.58 5.77 5.85
N LEU A 307 2.16 4.60 6.06
CA LEU A 307 3.53 4.29 5.67
C LEU A 307 3.67 4.34 4.14
N GLN A 308 4.70 5.05 3.68
CA GLN A 308 4.96 5.22 2.25
C GLN A 308 6.01 4.20 1.79
N ASN A 309 5.60 3.12 1.14
CA ASN A 309 6.52 2.09 0.64
C ASN A 309 7.65 2.67 -0.22
N LYS A 310 7.34 3.65 -1.07
CA LYS A 310 8.33 4.34 -1.92
C LYS A 310 9.48 4.98 -1.13
N VAL A 311 9.23 5.42 0.12
CA VAL A 311 10.27 5.98 0.99
C VAL A 311 11.14 4.86 1.55
N LEU A 312 10.53 3.73 1.95
CA LEU A 312 11.27 2.53 2.39
C LEU A 312 12.16 1.99 1.26
N GLU A 313 11.61 1.93 0.04
CA GLU A 313 12.30 1.48 -1.17
C GLU A 313 13.50 2.38 -1.49
N ALA A 314 13.31 3.71 -1.50
CA ALA A 314 14.38 4.68 -1.73
C ALA A 314 15.51 4.57 -0.70
N MET A 315 15.15 4.52 0.59
CA MET A 315 16.14 4.39 1.67
C MET A 315 16.86 3.04 1.63
N CYS A 316 16.15 1.96 1.28
CA CYS A 316 16.73 0.63 1.11
C CYS A 316 17.73 0.58 -0.04
N SER A 317 17.46 1.30 -1.13
CA SER A 317 18.30 1.43 -2.32
C SER A 317 19.48 2.40 -2.14
N GLU A 318 19.74 2.87 -0.92
CA GLU A 318 20.77 3.88 -0.60
C GLU A 318 20.60 5.19 -1.38
N VAL A 319 19.35 5.62 -1.62
CA VAL A 319 19.07 6.91 -2.24
C VAL A 319 18.81 7.96 -1.16
N PRO A 320 19.57 9.06 -1.11
CA PRO A 320 19.33 10.14 -0.16
C PRO A 320 17.94 10.76 -0.37
N CYS A 321 17.21 11.00 0.71
CA CYS A 321 15.80 11.37 0.66
C CYS A 321 15.55 12.82 1.10
N VAL A 322 14.81 13.58 0.28
CA VAL A 322 14.21 14.87 0.65
C VAL A 322 12.71 14.73 0.70
N LEU A 323 12.13 14.82 1.87
CA LEU A 323 10.77 14.38 2.16
C LEU A 323 9.93 15.48 2.80
N SER A 324 8.62 15.47 2.56
CA SER A 324 7.69 16.25 3.37
C SER A 324 7.46 15.59 4.74
N PRO A 325 6.93 16.32 5.74
CA PRO A 325 6.49 15.73 7.00
C PRO A 325 5.47 14.60 6.81
N HIS A 326 4.58 14.70 5.81
CA HIS A 326 3.59 13.66 5.48
C HIS A 326 4.23 12.37 4.97
N ALA A 327 5.34 12.48 4.24
CA ALA A 327 6.07 11.30 3.74
C ALA A 327 6.93 10.65 4.84
N PHE A 328 7.50 11.46 5.75
CA PHE A 328 8.47 11.00 6.73
C PHE A 328 7.86 10.53 8.06
N SER A 329 6.89 11.30 8.63
CA SER A 329 6.36 11.03 9.97
C SER A 329 5.82 9.60 10.19
N PRO A 330 5.22 8.92 9.19
CA PRO A 330 4.76 7.55 9.37
C PRO A 330 5.85 6.52 9.64
N LEU A 331 7.13 6.84 9.34
CA LEU A 331 8.26 5.97 9.66
C LEU A 331 8.52 5.85 11.16
N GLY A 332 8.10 6.85 11.97
CA GLY A 332 8.25 6.83 13.43
C GLY A 332 9.71 6.83 13.90
N MET A 333 10.63 7.32 13.08
CA MET A 333 12.07 7.40 13.37
C MET A 333 12.55 8.86 13.35
N PRO A 334 13.72 9.20 13.96
CA PRO A 334 14.30 10.53 13.84
C PRO A 334 14.71 10.84 12.40
N SER A 335 14.54 12.10 11.97
CA SER A 335 14.96 12.53 10.62
C SER A 335 16.45 12.82 10.54
N GLU A 336 17.06 13.23 11.64
CA GLU A 336 18.48 13.59 11.69
C GLU A 336 19.38 12.44 11.22
N GLY A 337 20.19 12.70 10.21
CA GLY A 337 21.06 11.70 9.60
C GLY A 337 20.38 10.71 8.66
N HIS A 338 19.04 10.70 8.53
CA HIS A 338 18.33 9.72 7.72
C HIS A 338 17.59 10.34 6.52
N ALA A 339 17.12 11.57 6.63
CA ALA A 339 16.47 12.31 5.56
C ALA A 339 16.45 13.80 5.86
N VAL A 340 16.34 14.64 4.82
CA VAL A 340 16.00 16.04 4.99
C VAL A 340 14.48 16.21 4.91
N VAL A 341 13.88 16.78 5.96
CA VAL A 341 12.43 16.99 6.03
C VAL A 341 12.10 18.46 5.78
N CYS A 342 11.32 18.73 4.74
CA CYS A 342 11.02 20.07 4.22
C CYS A 342 9.52 20.35 4.22
N GLY A 343 9.12 21.55 4.64
CA GLY A 343 7.70 21.94 4.76
C GLY A 343 7.16 22.81 3.62
N ASP A 344 8.02 23.42 2.83
CA ASP A 344 7.68 24.39 1.78
C ASP A 344 8.61 24.26 0.57
N PRO A 345 8.23 24.80 -0.62
CA PRO A 345 9.01 24.65 -1.85
C PRO A 345 10.45 25.19 -1.75
N GLN A 346 10.65 26.30 -1.05
CA GLN A 346 11.97 26.91 -0.92
C GLN A 346 12.91 26.03 -0.09
N SER A 347 12.43 25.45 1.00
CA SER A 347 13.21 24.52 1.83
C SER A 347 13.57 23.24 1.05
N PHE A 348 12.65 22.72 0.21
CA PHE A 348 12.96 21.61 -0.69
C PHE A 348 14.06 21.95 -1.67
N ALA A 349 13.95 23.08 -2.39
CA ALA A 349 14.95 23.49 -3.36
C ALA A 349 16.34 23.69 -2.71
N THR A 350 16.38 24.35 -1.55
CA THR A 350 17.62 24.54 -0.80
C THR A 350 18.24 23.21 -0.37
N ALA A 351 17.44 22.27 0.11
CA ALA A 351 17.92 20.94 0.51
C ALA A 351 18.45 20.13 -0.68
N ILE A 352 17.77 20.20 -1.82
CA ILE A 352 18.22 19.58 -3.08
C ILE A 352 19.58 20.14 -3.48
N ASP A 353 19.74 21.47 -3.55
CA ASP A 353 20.99 22.12 -3.95
C ASP A 353 22.13 21.78 -2.98
N GLN A 354 21.88 21.81 -1.68
CA GLN A 354 22.87 21.42 -0.65
C GLN A 354 23.34 19.98 -0.81
N LEU A 355 22.40 19.03 -0.94
CA LEU A 355 22.75 17.62 -1.12
C LEU A 355 23.48 17.39 -2.45
N LEU A 356 23.06 18.00 -3.55
CA LEU A 356 23.73 17.87 -4.84
C LEU A 356 25.16 18.41 -4.82
N SER A 357 25.46 19.37 -3.95
CA SER A 357 26.81 19.92 -3.77
C SER A 357 27.70 19.14 -2.81
N ASP A 358 27.14 18.20 -2.03
CA ASP A 358 27.88 17.42 -1.01
C ASP A 358 27.65 15.91 -1.13
N PRO A 359 28.40 15.23 -2.02
CA PRO A 359 28.33 13.76 -2.17
C PRO A 359 28.66 12.97 -0.90
N SER A 360 29.46 13.54 -0.01
CA SER A 360 29.82 12.89 1.27
C SER A 360 28.60 12.85 2.20
N GLN A 361 27.87 13.95 2.28
CA GLN A 361 26.61 14.01 3.04
C GLN A 361 25.55 13.07 2.46
N GLN A 362 25.43 13.03 1.12
CA GLN A 362 24.51 12.08 0.44
C GLN A 362 24.81 10.64 0.89
N HIS A 363 26.05 10.21 0.75
CA HIS A 363 26.46 8.84 1.06
C HIS A 363 26.22 8.49 2.54
N HIS A 364 26.62 9.38 3.46
CA HIS A 364 26.43 9.16 4.88
C HIS A 364 24.95 9.01 5.27
N MET A 365 24.11 9.92 4.78
CA MET A 365 22.65 9.88 4.98
C MET A 365 22.05 8.59 4.45
N ALA A 366 22.38 8.21 3.22
CA ALA A 366 21.86 7.02 2.56
C ALA A 366 22.21 5.74 3.34
N GLN A 367 23.45 5.61 3.81
CA GLN A 367 23.89 4.46 4.61
C GLN A 367 23.16 4.39 5.96
N GLN A 368 23.01 5.52 6.66
CA GLN A 368 22.29 5.54 7.93
C GLN A 368 20.80 5.19 7.73
N ALA A 369 20.16 5.78 6.73
CA ALA A 369 18.77 5.49 6.41
C ALA A 369 18.56 4.00 6.11
N LYS A 370 19.39 3.40 5.24
CA LYS A 370 19.34 1.98 4.92
C LYS A 370 19.50 1.10 6.15
N ALA A 371 20.49 1.35 7.00
CA ALA A 371 20.72 0.57 8.22
C ALA A 371 19.48 0.59 9.13
N GLN A 372 18.82 1.75 9.25
CA GLN A 372 17.59 1.90 10.02
C GLN A 372 16.41 1.14 9.38
N ILE A 373 16.28 1.20 8.04
CA ILE A 373 15.23 0.48 7.31
C ILE A 373 15.43 -1.04 7.43
N GLN A 374 16.64 -1.53 7.23
CA GLN A 374 16.94 -2.96 7.36
C GLN A 374 16.60 -3.50 8.75
N LYS A 375 16.86 -2.71 9.78
CA LYS A 375 16.59 -3.09 11.18
C LYS A 375 15.10 -3.11 11.52
N ASN A 376 14.31 -2.16 11.00
CA ASN A 376 12.96 -1.91 11.49
C ASN A 376 11.85 -2.20 10.48
N PHE A 377 12.17 -2.41 9.21
CA PHE A 377 11.17 -2.53 8.13
C PHE A 377 11.41 -3.72 7.21
N SER A 378 11.97 -4.83 7.71
CA SER A 378 12.06 -6.05 6.92
C SER A 378 10.73 -6.80 6.91
N TRP A 379 10.32 -7.31 5.75
CA TRP A 379 9.15 -8.18 5.65
C TRP A 379 9.28 -9.41 6.54
N GLU A 380 10.47 -10.00 6.61
CA GLU A 380 10.74 -11.18 7.45
C GLU A 380 10.36 -10.93 8.92
N SER A 381 10.84 -9.82 9.50
CA SER A 381 10.55 -9.46 10.89
C SER A 381 9.06 -9.19 11.12
N HIS A 382 8.42 -8.45 10.21
CA HIS A 382 7.02 -8.08 10.37
C HIS A 382 6.09 -9.28 10.19
N VAL A 383 6.40 -10.17 9.22
CA VAL A 383 5.60 -11.39 9.01
C VAL A 383 5.84 -12.40 10.12
N ALA A 384 7.01 -12.46 10.74
CA ALA A 384 7.22 -13.27 11.95
C ALA A 384 6.28 -12.82 13.09
N GLY A 385 6.04 -11.52 13.24
CA GLY A 385 5.03 -11.00 14.16
C GLY A 385 3.61 -11.42 13.79
N LEU A 386 3.25 -11.36 12.50
CA LEU A 386 1.96 -11.86 12.01
C LEU A 386 1.82 -13.37 12.24
N GLU A 387 2.86 -14.14 11.96
CA GLU A 387 2.88 -15.60 12.18
C GLU A 387 2.58 -15.94 13.64
N GLN A 388 3.16 -15.19 14.59
CA GLN A 388 2.87 -15.41 16.01
C GLN A 388 1.40 -15.09 16.35
N ILE A 389 0.84 -14.01 15.81
CA ILE A 389 -0.58 -13.65 16.00
C ILE A 389 -1.50 -14.75 15.47
N LEU A 390 -1.17 -15.32 14.28
CA LEU A 390 -1.94 -16.43 13.70
C LEU A 390 -1.85 -17.71 14.55
N LYS A 391 -0.66 -18.02 15.10
CA LYS A 391 -0.45 -19.15 16.01
C LYS A 391 -1.21 -18.98 17.32
N ASP A 392 -1.18 -17.79 17.90
CA ASP A 392 -1.90 -17.47 19.14
C ASP A 392 -3.43 -17.53 18.95
N ALA A 393 -3.91 -17.19 17.76
CA ALA A 393 -5.32 -17.29 17.45
C ALA A 393 -5.78 -18.75 17.27
N ALA A 394 -4.90 -19.62 16.76
CA ALA A 394 -5.18 -21.04 16.50
C ALA A 394 -5.14 -21.94 17.76
N GLN A 395 -4.66 -21.42 18.90
CA GLN A 395 -4.63 -22.11 20.20
C GLN A 395 -5.94 -21.92 20.96
#